data_09976f6bfeff872c37f93e2ac030e536
#
_entry.id   09976f6bfeff872c37f93e2ac030e536
#
_cell.length_a   1.000
_cell.length_b   1.000
_cell.length_c   1.000
_cell.angle_alpha   90.00
_cell.angle_beta   90.00
_cell.angle_gamma   90.00
#
_symmetry.space_group_name_H-M   'P 1'
#
loop_
_entity.id
_entity.type
_entity.pdbx_description
1 polymer ?
#
loop_
_entity_poly.entity_id
_entity_poly.type
_entity_poly.pdbx_seq_one_letter_code
_entity_poly.pdbx_strand_id
1 'polypeptide(L)' 'MDVSVGDKLIMKKPHPCGCNTFTVLRSGMDFKLKCDICSHEVMLPRVKAEKNIKQVIKGNDNV' A
#
# COMPACT_ATOMS: atom_id res chain seq x y z
N MET A 1 -0.20 -12.49 5.18
CA MET A 1 -0.96 -11.29 4.74
C MET A 1 -1.11 -11.32 3.23
N ASP A 2 -2.31 -11.15 2.76
CA ASP A 2 -2.64 -11.31 1.34
C ASP A 2 -2.85 -9.94 0.70
N VAL A 3 -1.89 -9.51 -0.12
CA VAL A 3 -1.91 -8.21 -0.77
C VAL A 3 -1.79 -8.41 -2.26
N SER A 4 -2.69 -7.81 -3.03
CA SER A 4 -2.72 -7.92 -4.48
C SER A 4 -2.74 -6.54 -5.12
N VAL A 5 -2.37 -6.49 -6.40
CA VAL A 5 -2.43 -5.25 -7.17
C VAL A 5 -3.87 -4.73 -7.16
N GLY A 6 -4.02 -3.44 -6.92
CA GLY A 6 -5.31 -2.80 -6.81
C GLY A 6 -5.85 -2.67 -5.40
N ASP A 7 -5.26 -3.39 -4.46
CA ASP A 7 -5.65 -3.27 -3.06
C ASP A 7 -5.19 -1.94 -2.50
N LYS A 8 -5.85 -1.49 -1.44
CA LYS A 8 -5.43 -0.29 -0.72
C LYS A 8 -4.86 -0.69 0.63
N LEU A 9 -3.79 -0.02 1.02
CA LEU A 9 -3.12 -0.29 2.28
C LEU A 9 -3.20 0.94 3.16
N ILE A 10 -3.61 0.73 4.41
CA ILE A 10 -3.53 1.75 5.43
C ILE A 10 -2.25 1.50 6.21
N MET A 11 -1.34 2.46 6.17
CA MET A 11 -0.05 2.31 6.83
C MET A 11 -0.08 2.84 8.24
N LYS A 12 0.76 2.28 9.11
CA LYS A 12 0.88 2.76 10.49
C LYS A 12 1.54 4.11 10.53
N LYS A 13 2.52 4.35 9.64
CA LYS A 13 3.22 5.63 9.56
C LYS A 13 2.71 6.40 8.35
N PRO A 14 2.30 7.65 8.51
CA PRO A 14 1.83 8.44 7.37
C PRO A 14 3.00 8.82 6.45
N HIS A 15 2.67 9.01 5.18
CA HIS A 15 3.61 9.57 4.22
C HIS A 15 3.86 11.04 4.57
N PRO A 16 5.01 11.61 4.20
CA PRO A 16 5.29 13.03 4.49
C PRO A 16 4.22 14.00 4.03
N CYS A 17 3.41 13.65 3.04
CA CYS A 17 2.32 14.51 2.59
C CYS A 17 1.10 14.44 3.53
N GLY A 18 1.16 13.63 4.57
CA GLY A 18 0.05 13.49 5.52
C GLY A 18 -0.89 12.34 5.22
N CYS A 19 -0.67 11.61 4.13
CA CYS A 19 -1.53 10.51 3.74
C CYS A 19 -0.95 9.18 4.20
N ASN A 20 -1.78 8.32 4.74
CA ASN A 20 -1.36 6.97 5.11
C ASN A 20 -2.06 5.88 4.30
N THR A 21 -2.77 6.26 3.25
CA THR A 21 -3.47 5.31 2.37
C THR A 21 -2.73 5.21 1.05
N PHE A 22 -2.42 3.99 0.66
CA PHE A 22 -1.67 3.73 -0.57
C PHE A 22 -2.39 2.70 -1.41
N THR A 23 -2.26 2.83 -2.73
CA THR A 23 -2.76 1.84 -3.69
C THR A 23 -1.61 0.95 -4.12
N VAL A 24 -1.83 -0.35 -4.13
CA VAL A 24 -0.80 -1.30 -4.54
C VAL A 24 -0.72 -1.31 -6.06
N LEU A 25 0.42 -0.90 -6.59
CA LEU A 25 0.67 -0.93 -8.02
C LEU A 25 1.34 -2.23 -8.44
N ARG A 26 2.11 -2.84 -7.53
CA ARG A 26 2.80 -4.08 -7.80
C ARG A 26 2.96 -4.86 -6.51
N SER A 27 2.75 -6.16 -6.56
CA SER A 27 3.01 -7.04 -5.43
C SER A 27 3.95 -8.15 -5.87
N GLY A 28 4.79 -8.59 -4.94
CA GLY A 28 5.78 -9.60 -5.22
C GLY A 28 6.76 -9.61 -4.08
N MET A 29 8.05 -9.75 -4.39
CA MET A 29 9.08 -9.64 -3.37
C MET A 29 9.16 -8.21 -2.82
N ASP A 30 8.90 -7.22 -3.68
CA ASP A 30 8.80 -5.83 -3.29
C ASP A 30 7.39 -5.34 -3.63
N PHE A 31 6.90 -4.41 -2.83
CA PHE A 31 5.62 -3.75 -3.10
C PHE A 31 5.87 -2.38 -3.67
N LYS A 32 5.19 -2.06 -4.78
CA LYS A 32 5.18 -0.72 -5.31
C LYS A 32 3.85 -0.09 -4.95
N LEU A 33 3.91 1.01 -4.23
CA LEU A 33 2.73 1.67 -3.67
C LEU A 33 2.64 3.09 -4.18
N LYS A 34 1.42 3.57 -4.36
CA LYS A 34 1.17 4.94 -4.78
C LYS A 34 0.33 5.64 -3.73
N CYS A 35 0.82 6.79 -3.26
CA CYS A 35 0.08 7.60 -2.32
C CYS A 35 -1.19 8.13 -2.99
N ASP A 36 -2.33 7.99 -2.33
CA ASP A 36 -3.60 8.39 -2.93
C ASP A 36 -3.78 9.90 -3.01
N ILE A 37 -3.01 10.66 -2.25
CA ILE A 37 -3.15 12.11 -2.22
C ILE A 37 -2.15 12.79 -3.16
N CYS A 38 -0.86 12.52 -2.97
CA CYS A 38 0.18 13.22 -3.76
C CYS A 38 0.62 12.43 -4.97
N SER A 39 0.11 11.22 -5.16
CA SER A 39 0.46 10.34 -6.28
C SER A 39 1.93 9.93 -6.30
N HIS A 40 2.63 10.10 -5.19
CA HIS A 40 4.03 9.72 -5.12
C HIS A 40 4.14 8.19 -5.03
N GLU A 41 5.01 7.63 -5.85
CA GLU A 41 5.23 6.19 -5.86
C GLU A 41 6.41 5.84 -4.97
N VAL A 42 6.24 4.81 -4.15
CA VAL A 42 7.30 4.31 -3.30
C VAL A 42 7.43 2.81 -3.49
N MET A 43 8.63 2.30 -3.31
CA MET A 43 8.88 0.86 -3.38
C MET A 43 9.50 0.42 -2.06
N LEU A 44 8.93 -0.64 -1.48
CA LEU A 44 9.38 -1.17 -0.21
C LEU A 44 9.54 -2.68 -0.31
N PRO A 45 10.57 -3.25 0.36
CA PRO A 45 10.63 -4.69 0.48
C PRO A 45 9.36 -5.20 1.17
N ARG A 46 8.89 -6.36 0.73
CA ARG A 46 7.66 -6.93 1.25
C ARG A 46 7.65 -7.02 2.77
N VAL A 47 8.77 -7.44 3.35
CA VAL A 47 8.87 -7.61 4.80
C VAL A 47 8.63 -6.28 5.52
N LYS A 48 9.26 -5.21 5.03
CA LYS A 48 9.07 -3.89 5.64
C LYS A 48 7.67 -3.37 5.44
N ALA A 49 7.12 -3.57 4.24
CA ALA A 49 5.77 -3.12 3.96
C ALA A 49 4.77 -3.80 4.88
N GLU A 50 4.88 -5.10 5.04
CA GLU A 50 3.94 -5.85 5.89
C GLU A 50 4.01 -5.39 7.34
N LYS A 51 5.19 -5.05 7.83
CA LYS A 51 5.33 -4.58 9.20
C LYS A 51 4.69 -3.22 9.41
N ASN A 52 4.58 -2.43 8.35
CA ASN A 52 4.03 -1.08 8.43
C ASN A 52 2.56 -1.01 8.04
N ILE A 53 1.98 -2.10 7.60
CA ILE A 53 0.57 -2.13 7.21
C ILE A 53 -0.31 -2.25 8.45
N LYS A 54 -1.24 -1.32 8.58
CA LYS A 54 -2.23 -1.37 9.63
C LYS A 54 -3.46 -2.15 9.19
N GLN A 55 -3.87 -1.97 7.94
CA GLN A 55 -5.08 -2.60 7.41
C GLN A 55 -4.96 -2.75 5.91
N VAL A 56 -5.52 -3.82 5.37
CA VAL A 56 -5.58 -4.06 3.94
C VAL A 56 -7.04 -3.98 3.51
N ILE A 57 -7.32 -3.14 2.52
CA ILE A 57 -8.66 -3.00 1.96
C ILE A 57 -8.62 -3.55 0.54
N LYS A 58 -9.43 -4.57 0.29
CA LYS A 58 -9.46 -5.20 -1.02
C LYS A 58 -10.15 -4.29 -2.03
N GLY A 59 -9.39 -3.87 -3.03
CA GLY A 59 -9.87 -2.89 -3.98
C GLY A 59 -10.76 -3.44 -5.07
N ASN A 60 -10.72 -4.75 -5.29
CA ASN A 60 -11.45 -5.35 -6.41
C ASN A 60 -12.52 -6.32 -5.95
N ASP A 61 -12.98 -6.20 -4.76
CA ASP A 61 -13.95 -7.14 -4.27
C ASP A 61 -15.35 -6.85 -4.75
N ASN A 62 -15.58 -6.14 -5.49
CA ASN A 62 -16.72 -5.81 -5.96
C ASN A 62 -17.60 -6.56 -6.47
N VAL A 63 -17.73 -6.72 -6.47
CA VAL A 63 -18.36 -7.20 -7.06
C VAL A 63 -19.29 -7.64 -7.02
#